data_ea94aa1a3d2430a2715529ef741dbb1c
#
_entry.id   ea94aa1a3d2430a2715529ef741dbb1c
#
_cell.length_a   1.000
_cell.length_b   1.000
_cell.length_c   1.000
_cell.angle_alpha   90.00
_cell.angle_beta   90.00
_cell.angle_gamma   90.00
#
_symmetry.space_group_name_H-M   'P 1'
#
loop_
_entity.id
_entity.type
_entity.pdbx_description
1 polymer ?
#
loop_
_entity_poly.entity_id
_entity_poly.type
_entity_poly.pdbx_seq_one_letter_code
_entity_poly.pdbx_strand_id
1 'polypeptide(L)'
;MSSAVPMASMSTYAILGCGSVGHAVAEQLESEGKDVLIIDNDEGRVEALRDQDLDARTADIAETDVAEVIADRDVVLVMSADIEANKTAVRHVRERGGDQFIVVRASDPVTADELTELGVDVVINPSEVIADSALRALE
;
A
#
# COMPACT_ATOMS: atom_id res chain seq x y z
N MET A 1 6.21 -5.98 23.17
CA MET A 1 4.79 -6.02 22.77
C MET A 1 4.62 -5.61 21.32
N SER A 2 3.85 -6.35 20.59
CA SER A 2 3.61 -6.03 19.19
C SER A 2 2.72 -4.80 19.07
N SER A 3 3.09 -3.87 18.18
CA SER A 3 2.26 -2.73 17.83
C SER A 3 1.28 -3.07 16.71
N ALA A 4 1.34 -4.31 16.22
CA ALA A 4 0.48 -4.72 15.12
C ALA A 4 -0.99 -4.81 15.55
N VAL A 5 -1.88 -4.24 14.77
CA VAL A 5 -3.31 -4.38 14.98
C VAL A 5 -3.73 -5.73 14.40
N PRO A 6 -4.56 -6.53 15.12
CA PRO A 6 -4.99 -7.81 14.59
C PRO A 6 -5.75 -7.66 13.27
N MET A 7 -5.38 -8.47 12.28
CA MET A 7 -6.02 -8.47 10.97
C MET A 7 -7.53 -8.64 11.05
N ALA A 8 -8.01 -9.39 12.04
CA ALA A 8 -9.44 -9.64 12.22
C ALA A 8 -10.25 -8.38 12.47
N SER A 9 -9.64 -7.32 13.02
CA SER A 9 -10.31 -6.05 13.30
C SER A 9 -10.20 -5.05 12.15
N MET A 10 -9.44 -5.39 11.09
CA MET A 10 -9.26 -4.55 9.92
C MET A 10 -10.02 -5.15 8.75
N SER A 11 -10.98 -4.40 8.21
CA SER A 11 -11.83 -4.89 7.11
C SER A 11 -11.74 -4.06 5.83
N THR A 12 -11.20 -2.84 5.90
CA THR A 12 -11.14 -1.95 4.75
C THR A 12 -9.70 -1.56 4.42
N TYR A 13 -9.34 -1.73 3.16
CA TYR A 13 -7.97 -1.54 2.70
C TYR A 13 -7.95 -0.63 1.47
N ALA A 14 -6.89 0.16 1.34
CA ALA A 14 -6.61 0.91 0.13
C ALA A 14 -5.20 0.53 -0.35
N ILE A 15 -5.06 0.27 -1.63
CA ILE A 15 -3.76 0.00 -2.25
C ILE A 15 -3.46 1.14 -3.20
N LEU A 16 -2.40 1.89 -2.92
CA LEU A 16 -1.96 3.02 -3.72
C LEU A 16 -0.77 2.59 -4.57
N GLY A 17 -0.99 2.51 -5.87
CA GLY A 17 -0.01 1.99 -6.81
C GLY A 17 -0.08 0.46 -6.86
N CYS A 18 -0.58 -0.09 -7.95
CA CYS A 18 -0.80 -1.52 -8.02
C CYS A 18 0.34 -2.22 -8.74
N GLY A 19 0.66 -2.52 -9.72
CA GLY A 19 1.67 -3.40 -10.26
C GLY A 19 1.40 -4.85 -9.88
N SER A 20 2.35 -5.72 -10.14
CA SER A 20 2.18 -7.16 -9.88
C SER A 20 2.06 -7.47 -8.38
N VAL A 21 2.81 -6.75 -7.55
CA VAL A 21 2.77 -6.95 -6.10
C VAL A 21 1.43 -6.48 -5.53
N GLY A 22 1.00 -5.28 -5.89
CA GLY A 22 -0.28 -4.76 -5.43
C GLY A 22 -1.45 -5.62 -5.89
N HIS A 23 -1.39 -6.13 -7.12
CA HIS A 23 -2.42 -7.02 -7.65
C HIS A 23 -2.50 -8.32 -6.82
N ALA A 24 -1.36 -8.92 -6.52
CA ALA A 24 -1.31 -10.15 -5.71
C ALA A 24 -1.89 -9.91 -4.31
N VAL A 25 -1.54 -8.79 -3.70
CA VAL A 25 -2.07 -8.43 -2.37
C VAL A 25 -3.58 -8.22 -2.44
N ALA A 26 -4.05 -7.51 -3.47
CA ALA A 26 -5.49 -7.25 -3.65
C ALA A 26 -6.28 -8.54 -3.81
N GLU A 27 -5.80 -9.48 -4.61
CA GLU A 27 -6.46 -10.76 -4.82
C GLU A 27 -6.55 -11.56 -3.52
N GLN A 28 -5.46 -11.58 -2.77
CA GLN A 28 -5.40 -12.30 -1.49
C GLN A 28 -6.40 -11.72 -0.49
N LEU A 29 -6.42 -10.39 -0.35
CA LEU A 29 -7.34 -9.72 0.58
C LEU A 29 -8.79 -9.93 0.15
N GLU A 30 -9.07 -9.81 -1.14
CA GLU A 30 -10.41 -10.03 -1.68
C GLU A 30 -10.89 -11.46 -1.39
N SER A 31 -10.00 -12.44 -1.54
CA SER A 31 -10.34 -13.84 -1.27
C SER A 31 -10.66 -14.08 0.22
N GLU A 32 -10.17 -13.21 1.09
CA GLU A 32 -10.45 -13.26 2.53
C GLU A 32 -11.68 -12.45 2.93
N GLY A 33 -12.41 -11.93 1.97
CA GLY A 33 -13.63 -11.16 2.22
C GLY A 33 -13.37 -9.72 2.64
N LYS A 34 -12.18 -9.19 2.43
CA LYS A 34 -11.85 -7.81 2.78
C LYS A 34 -12.34 -6.84 1.70
N ASP A 35 -12.64 -5.61 2.12
CA ASP A 35 -13.01 -4.52 1.22
C ASP A 35 -11.73 -3.83 0.76
N VAL A 36 -11.39 -3.91 -0.52
CA VAL A 36 -10.14 -3.38 -1.07
C VAL A 36 -10.44 -2.38 -2.18
N LEU A 37 -9.89 -1.19 -2.06
CA LEU A 37 -9.94 -0.16 -3.10
C LEU A 37 -8.53 0.04 -3.65
N ILE A 38 -8.37 -0.06 -4.96
CA ILE A 38 -7.08 0.12 -5.63
C ILE A 38 -7.07 1.46 -6.35
N ILE A 39 -6.01 2.23 -6.18
CA ILE A 39 -5.80 3.49 -6.90
C ILE A 39 -4.53 3.35 -7.72
N ASP A 40 -4.61 3.60 -9.01
CA ASP A 40 -3.47 3.51 -9.92
C ASP A 40 -3.63 4.54 -11.04
N ASN A 41 -2.52 5.06 -11.55
CA ASN A 41 -2.57 6.07 -12.61
C ASN A 41 -2.67 5.48 -14.02
N ASP A 42 -2.56 4.19 -14.17
CA ASP A 42 -2.62 3.51 -15.47
C ASP A 42 -4.04 3.05 -15.76
N GLU A 43 -4.72 3.72 -16.68
CA GLU A 43 -6.10 3.38 -17.05
C GLU A 43 -6.26 1.94 -17.53
N GLY A 44 -5.31 1.45 -18.32
CA GLY A 44 -5.37 0.07 -18.82
C GLY A 44 -5.30 -0.94 -17.69
N ARG A 45 -4.43 -0.69 -16.71
CA ARG A 45 -4.33 -1.56 -15.54
C ARG A 45 -5.60 -1.51 -14.70
N VAL A 46 -6.16 -0.32 -14.51
CA VAL A 46 -7.41 -0.16 -13.76
C VAL A 46 -8.55 -0.90 -14.44
N GLU A 47 -8.66 -0.81 -15.77
CA GLU A 47 -9.68 -1.55 -16.51
C GLU A 47 -9.52 -3.05 -16.36
N ALA A 48 -8.28 -3.55 -16.43
CA ALA A 48 -8.00 -4.97 -16.25
C ALA A 48 -8.39 -5.46 -14.85
N LEU A 49 -8.14 -4.63 -13.83
CA LEU A 49 -8.53 -4.96 -12.46
C LEU A 49 -10.04 -4.98 -12.30
N ARG A 50 -10.73 -4.04 -12.89
CA ARG A 50 -12.20 -4.00 -12.87
C ARG A 50 -12.81 -5.20 -13.57
N ASP A 51 -12.18 -5.67 -14.64
CA ASP A 51 -12.61 -6.87 -15.36
C ASP A 51 -12.51 -8.12 -14.50
N GLN A 52 -11.69 -8.08 -13.45
CA GLN A 52 -11.53 -9.16 -12.46
C GLN A 52 -12.40 -8.93 -11.22
N ASP A 53 -13.37 -8.04 -11.32
CA ASP A 53 -14.29 -7.67 -10.23
C ASP A 53 -13.61 -7.03 -9.02
N LEU A 54 -12.45 -6.40 -9.23
CA LEU A 54 -11.78 -5.65 -8.19
C LEU A 54 -12.19 -4.17 -8.28
N ASP A 55 -12.35 -3.51 -7.13
CA ASP A 55 -12.69 -2.10 -7.08
C ASP A 55 -11.42 -1.28 -7.31
N ALA A 56 -11.33 -0.63 -8.45
CA ALA A 56 -10.14 0.13 -8.83
C ALA A 56 -10.53 1.46 -9.47
N ARG A 57 -9.75 2.49 -9.20
CA ARG A 57 -9.95 3.84 -9.75
C ARG A 57 -8.65 4.39 -10.31
N THR A 58 -8.77 5.15 -11.39
CA THR A 58 -7.63 5.82 -12.01
C THR A 58 -7.38 7.16 -11.32
N ALA A 59 -6.20 7.32 -10.73
CA ALA A 59 -5.76 8.58 -10.14
C ALA A 59 -4.27 8.51 -9.86
N ASP A 60 -3.63 9.68 -9.75
CA ASP A 60 -2.23 9.77 -9.32
C ASP A 60 -2.21 9.71 -7.79
N ILE A 61 -1.49 8.76 -7.22
CA ILE A 61 -1.44 8.57 -5.76
C ILE A 61 -0.84 9.77 -5.03
N ALA A 62 -0.07 10.61 -5.72
CA ALA A 62 0.51 11.82 -5.14
C ALA A 62 -0.47 13.00 -5.07
N GLU A 63 -1.67 12.87 -5.63
CA GLU A 63 -2.69 13.90 -5.56
C GLU A 63 -3.31 13.97 -4.17
N THR A 64 -3.58 15.19 -3.69
CA THR A 64 -4.19 15.39 -2.36
C THR A 64 -5.56 14.74 -2.24
N ASP A 65 -6.31 14.72 -3.35
CA ASP A 65 -7.67 14.16 -3.38
C ASP A 65 -7.69 12.66 -3.05
N VAL A 66 -6.62 11.94 -3.35
CA VAL A 66 -6.52 10.51 -3.05
C VAL A 66 -6.59 10.26 -1.55
N ALA A 67 -5.87 11.08 -0.76
CA ALA A 67 -5.89 10.95 0.69
C ALA A 67 -7.32 11.12 1.24
N GLU A 68 -8.10 11.98 0.62
CA GLU A 68 -9.50 12.19 0.99
C GLU A 68 -10.36 10.98 0.66
N VAL A 69 -10.17 10.41 -0.53
CA VAL A 69 -10.94 9.24 -1.00
C VAL A 69 -10.73 8.02 -0.10
N ILE A 70 -9.53 7.86 0.46
CA ILE A 70 -9.19 6.70 1.29
C ILE A 70 -9.20 7.00 2.79
N ALA A 71 -9.70 8.16 3.20
CA ALA A 71 -9.61 8.63 4.59
C ALA A 71 -10.28 7.70 5.61
N ASP A 72 -11.28 6.93 5.19
CA ASP A 72 -12.02 6.01 6.05
C ASP A 72 -11.51 4.56 6.01
N ARG A 73 -10.43 4.30 5.28
CA ARG A 73 -9.86 2.96 5.20
C ARG A 73 -9.02 2.66 6.44
N ASP A 74 -9.11 1.43 6.93
CA ASP A 74 -8.34 1.00 8.11
C ASP A 74 -6.85 0.88 7.80
N VAL A 75 -6.52 0.38 6.62
CA VAL A 75 -5.14 0.10 6.19
C VAL A 75 -4.87 0.73 4.84
N VAL A 76 -3.71 1.37 4.71
CA VAL A 76 -3.26 1.94 3.44
C VAL A 76 -1.92 1.29 3.08
N LEU A 77 -1.88 0.64 1.90
CA LEU A 77 -0.68 0.00 1.39
C LEU A 77 -0.17 0.83 0.20
N VAL A 78 0.98 1.44 0.35
CA VAL A 78 1.56 2.31 -0.68
C VAL A 78 2.64 1.52 -1.40
N MET A 79 2.29 0.95 -2.55
CA MET A 79 3.07 -0.09 -3.21
C MET A 79 3.66 0.32 -4.56
N SER A 80 3.61 1.59 -4.92
CA SER A 80 4.18 2.08 -6.16
C SER A 80 5.70 1.88 -6.22
N ALA A 81 6.24 1.72 -7.41
CA ALA A 81 7.69 1.69 -7.61
C ALA A 81 8.29 3.10 -7.58
N ASP A 82 7.46 4.13 -7.70
CA ASP A 82 7.90 5.52 -7.64
C ASP A 82 7.98 5.97 -6.17
N ILE A 83 9.19 5.99 -5.64
CA ILE A 83 9.44 6.26 -4.22
C ILE A 83 9.02 7.68 -3.83
N GLU A 84 9.23 8.66 -4.70
CA GLU A 84 8.82 10.05 -4.41
C GLU A 84 7.30 10.17 -4.34
N ALA A 85 6.59 9.48 -5.22
CA ALA A 85 5.13 9.45 -5.17
C ALA A 85 4.65 8.79 -3.87
N ASN A 86 5.33 7.72 -3.42
CA ASN A 86 5.01 7.05 -2.16
C ASN A 86 5.16 7.99 -0.98
N LYS A 87 6.26 8.74 -0.91
CA LYS A 87 6.51 9.70 0.17
C LYS A 87 5.43 10.77 0.18
N THR A 88 5.09 11.30 -0.98
CA THR A 88 4.07 12.34 -1.10
C THR A 88 2.70 11.81 -0.66
N ALA A 89 2.35 10.61 -1.09
CA ALA A 89 1.09 9.98 -0.70
C ALA A 89 0.99 9.80 0.82
N VAL A 90 2.04 9.29 1.44
CA VAL A 90 2.10 9.11 2.91
C VAL A 90 1.94 10.46 3.62
N ARG A 91 2.64 11.49 3.13
CA ARG A 91 2.55 12.83 3.72
C ARG A 91 1.12 13.34 3.69
N HIS A 92 0.44 13.21 2.55
CA HIS A 92 -0.94 13.66 2.41
C HIS A 92 -1.88 12.92 3.36
N VAL A 93 -1.71 11.61 3.50
CA VAL A 93 -2.54 10.80 4.40
C VAL A 93 -2.35 11.26 5.84
N ARG A 94 -1.10 11.45 6.27
CA ARG A 94 -0.81 11.88 7.65
C ARG A 94 -1.24 13.30 7.94
N GLU A 95 -1.15 14.20 6.97
CA GLU A 95 -1.57 15.60 7.13
C GLU A 95 -3.07 15.71 7.40
N ARG A 96 -3.85 14.73 6.99
CA ARG A 96 -5.28 14.70 7.30
C ARG A 96 -5.57 14.29 8.74
N GLY A 97 -4.55 13.88 9.49
CA GLY A 97 -4.69 13.54 10.92
C GLY A 97 -5.31 12.18 11.20
N GLY A 98 -5.40 11.32 10.21
CA GLY A 98 -5.93 9.97 10.41
C GLY A 98 -4.94 9.06 11.12
N ASP A 99 -5.46 8.00 11.74
CA ASP A 99 -4.67 6.99 12.45
C ASP A 99 -4.62 5.67 11.68
N GLN A 100 -4.76 5.73 10.38
CA GLN A 100 -4.71 4.57 9.51
C GLN A 100 -3.38 3.83 9.66
N PHE A 101 -3.43 2.51 9.53
CA PHE A 101 -2.22 1.67 9.54
C PHE A 101 -1.60 1.74 8.14
N ILE A 102 -0.40 2.28 8.05
CA ILE A 102 0.27 2.49 6.75
C ILE A 102 1.45 1.55 6.57
N VAL A 103 1.40 0.82 5.45
CA VAL A 103 2.50 -0.04 4.99
C VAL A 103 3.01 0.58 3.69
N VAL A 104 4.31 0.82 3.59
CA VAL A 104 4.86 1.48 2.40
C VAL A 104 6.09 0.74 1.88
N ARG A 105 6.22 0.74 0.57
CA ARG A 105 7.37 0.19 -0.13
C ARG A 105 8.47 1.24 -0.25
N ALA A 106 9.69 0.87 0.13
CA ALA A 106 10.88 1.71 -0.04
C ALA A 106 12.07 0.82 -0.35
N SER A 107 13.00 1.31 -1.15
CA SER A 107 14.12 0.50 -1.64
C SER A 107 15.48 0.87 -1.04
N ASP A 108 15.54 1.88 -0.18
CA ASP A 108 16.81 2.29 0.44
C ASP A 108 16.61 2.75 1.88
N PRO A 109 17.69 2.68 2.72
CA PRO A 109 17.59 3.02 4.15
C PRO A 109 17.25 4.50 4.42
N VAL A 110 17.69 5.42 3.58
CA VAL A 110 17.43 6.86 3.79
C VAL A 110 15.94 7.14 3.65
N THR A 111 15.33 6.61 2.59
CA THR A 111 13.90 6.75 2.38
C THR A 111 13.10 6.06 3.48
N ALA A 112 13.55 4.88 3.93
CA ALA A 112 12.90 4.16 5.01
C ALA A 112 12.86 5.00 6.30
N ASP A 113 13.96 5.68 6.63
CA ASP A 113 14.03 6.55 7.79
C ASP A 113 13.08 7.74 7.66
N GLU A 114 13.03 8.36 6.49
CA GLU A 114 12.13 9.49 6.22
C GLU A 114 10.66 9.07 6.39
N LEU A 115 10.29 7.91 5.89
CA LEU A 115 8.93 7.38 5.99
C LEU A 115 8.57 7.05 7.43
N THR A 116 9.52 6.51 8.19
CA THR A 116 9.31 6.23 9.61
C THR A 116 9.05 7.52 10.38
N GLU A 117 9.78 8.59 10.06
CA GLU A 117 9.57 9.91 10.67
C GLU A 117 8.18 10.47 10.33
N LEU A 118 7.64 10.12 9.16
CA LEU A 118 6.29 10.53 8.77
C LEU A 118 5.20 9.71 9.45
N GLY A 119 5.57 8.73 10.27
CA GLY A 119 4.61 7.94 11.04
C GLY A 119 4.09 6.71 10.32
N VAL A 120 4.84 6.17 9.36
CA VAL A 120 4.53 4.91 8.71
C VAL A 120 4.72 3.76 9.69
N ASP A 121 3.81 2.81 9.68
CA ASP A 121 3.84 1.69 10.62
C ASP A 121 4.81 0.59 10.17
N VAL A 122 4.86 0.32 8.86
CA VAL A 122 5.73 -0.72 8.30
C VAL A 122 6.34 -0.24 7.00
N VAL A 123 7.67 -0.39 6.87
CA VAL A 123 8.37 -0.14 5.62
C VAL A 123 8.85 -1.49 5.08
N ILE A 124 8.53 -1.76 3.82
CA ILE A 124 8.93 -3.00 3.16
C ILE A 124 9.95 -2.69 2.08
N ASN A 125 11.12 -3.32 2.17
CA ASN A 125 12.13 -3.27 1.13
C ASN A 125 12.04 -4.56 0.31
N PRO A 126 11.58 -4.49 -0.95
CA PRO A 126 11.40 -5.69 -1.76
C PRO A 126 12.68 -6.50 -1.95
N SER A 127 13.82 -5.84 -2.06
CA SER A 127 15.11 -6.52 -2.24
C SER A 127 15.45 -7.38 -1.04
N GLU A 128 15.21 -6.88 0.17
CA GLU A 128 15.45 -7.64 1.40
C GLU A 128 14.51 -8.84 1.50
N VAL A 129 13.24 -8.64 1.17
CA VAL A 129 12.25 -9.73 1.22
C VAL A 129 12.62 -10.84 0.24
N ILE A 130 13.00 -10.46 -0.98
CA ILE A 130 13.39 -11.44 -2.00
C ILE A 130 14.67 -12.16 -1.61
N ALA A 131 15.65 -11.44 -1.08
CA ALA A 131 16.91 -12.03 -0.63
C ALA A 131 16.66 -13.04 0.49
N ASP A 132 15.85 -12.68 1.48
CA ASP A 132 15.49 -13.58 2.57
C ASP A 132 14.82 -14.85 2.08
N SER A 133 13.88 -14.70 1.14
CA SER A 133 13.19 -15.85 0.55
C SER A 133 14.14 -16.76 -0.22
N ALA A 134 15.07 -16.17 -0.99
CA ALA A 134 16.06 -16.93 -1.75
C ALA A 134 16.99 -17.71 -0.82
N LEU A 135 17.45 -17.07 0.26
CA LEU A 135 18.33 -17.72 1.23
C LEU A 135 17.63 -18.88 1.95
N ARG A 136 16.36 -18.71 2.29
CA ARG A 136 15.58 -19.79 2.90
C ARG A 136 15.42 -20.98 1.95
N ALA A 137 15.30 -20.73 0.67
CA ALA A 137 15.18 -21.80 -0.33
C ALA A 137 16.46 -22.65 -0.43
N LEU A 138 17.58 -22.13 0.05
CA LEU A 138 18.87 -22.83 0.02
C LEU A 138 19.17 -23.64 1.29
N GLU A 139 18.30 -23.58 2.27
CA GLU A 139 18.46 -24.33 3.52
C GLU A 139 18.04 -25.77 3.40
#